data_92df9176cdb97e9d6a6788e97b9de03e
#
_entry.id   92df9176cdb97e9d6a6788e97b9de03e
#
_cell.length_a   1.000
_cell.length_b   1.000
_cell.length_c   1.000
_cell.angle_alpha   90.00
_cell.angle_beta   90.00
_cell.angle_gamma   90.00
#
_symmetry.space_group_name_H-M   'P 1'
#
loop_
_entity.id
_entity.type
_entity.pdbx_description
1 polymer ?
#
loop_
_entity_poly.entity_id
_entity_poly.type
_entity_poly.pdbx_seq_one_letter_code
_entity_poly.pdbx_strand_id
1 'polypeptide(L)'
;MRVLPDTPNLDFLRQEAKDLLVALRETDPTAALSAAQRAVADQYGFRTWPDLKAEVERRRSMPPTADSGLARDLADAFDLGDVKVPMTPISYAFMGRRWRLETERGVWLVGPVFDWIGDDQASRATELRERARAAGVLAPKPVRAADSALVRRVDGKSWRVDEWMELGPEVLQPVRSSVARQVGRTLATVHEVAMPSDQVFTPFAPGHLTYRHSDAEWDQLIAGTSAAGKPWTDDLVRLREGTLSALESVPFRPAVEPLVVSIADLNIEAVRMAPDDKLALIHWDFAGPHRPEWELAYVLVHWTVYGQANPGTARALVAGYRDRAGAVPPLNLSSFWLTITAHLNWTYDQFCTARSAIGDEKRAYVEGELQQLIADQLTVTKIEQLLEELQPLT
;
A
#
# COMPACT_ATOMS: atom_id res chain seq x y z
N MET A 1 7.77 10.44 -2.17
CA MET A 1 7.46 11.04 -3.51
C MET A 1 6.83 9.96 -4.36
N ARG A 2 5.68 10.23 -4.96
CA ARG A 2 4.94 9.23 -5.77
C ARG A 2 5.56 9.13 -7.17
N VAL A 3 5.47 7.96 -7.77
CA VAL A 3 5.93 7.77 -9.17
C VAL A 3 4.76 8.08 -10.11
N LEU A 4 4.97 9.00 -11.04
CA LEU A 4 3.98 9.28 -12.07
C LEU A 4 3.82 8.05 -12.98
N PRO A 5 2.58 7.55 -13.21
CA PRO A 5 2.35 6.40 -14.09
C PRO A 5 2.95 6.59 -15.48
N ASP A 6 3.26 5.49 -16.19
CA ASP A 6 3.80 5.57 -17.55
C ASP A 6 2.80 6.12 -18.56
N THR A 7 1.52 5.84 -18.35
CA THR A 7 0.41 6.42 -19.10
C THR A 7 -0.43 7.31 -18.20
N PRO A 8 0.10 8.46 -17.76
CA PRO A 8 -0.57 9.32 -16.82
C PRO A 8 -1.83 9.93 -17.43
N ASN A 9 -2.91 9.99 -16.64
CA ASN A 9 -4.17 10.60 -17.04
C ASN A 9 -4.30 11.98 -16.41
N LEU A 10 -4.30 13.03 -17.24
CA LEU A 10 -4.42 14.41 -16.75
C LEU A 10 -5.77 14.67 -16.05
N ASP A 11 -6.83 13.98 -16.44
CA ASP A 11 -8.14 14.15 -15.78
C ASP A 11 -8.16 13.50 -14.40
N PHE A 12 -7.43 12.39 -14.22
CA PHE A 12 -7.21 11.81 -12.90
C PHE A 12 -6.42 12.77 -11.99
N LEU A 13 -5.33 13.36 -12.48
CA LEU A 13 -4.56 14.34 -11.71
C LEU A 13 -5.38 15.59 -11.36
N ARG A 14 -6.27 16.01 -12.25
CA ARG A 14 -7.23 17.10 -11.96
C ARG A 14 -8.24 16.71 -10.89
N GLN A 15 -8.70 15.46 -10.93
CA GLN A 15 -9.61 14.94 -9.90
C GLN A 15 -8.89 14.82 -8.55
N GLU A 16 -7.67 14.29 -8.52
CA GLU A 16 -6.82 14.27 -7.33
C GLU A 16 -6.67 15.66 -6.71
N ALA A 17 -6.40 16.69 -7.53
CA ALA A 17 -6.30 18.06 -7.04
C ALA A 17 -7.63 18.60 -6.45
N LYS A 18 -8.78 18.20 -7.01
CA LYS A 18 -10.08 18.57 -6.45
C LYS A 18 -10.37 17.85 -5.14
N ASP A 19 -10.06 16.56 -5.06
CA ASP A 19 -10.25 15.76 -3.85
C ASP A 19 -9.35 16.25 -2.71
N LEU A 20 -8.10 16.57 -3.04
CA LEU A 20 -7.17 17.17 -2.10
C LEU A 20 -7.65 18.56 -1.62
N LEU A 21 -8.22 19.37 -2.52
CA LEU A 21 -8.80 20.65 -2.13
C LEU A 21 -9.95 20.49 -1.12
N VAL A 22 -10.79 19.47 -1.30
CA VAL A 22 -11.86 19.18 -0.33
C VAL A 22 -11.28 18.82 1.03
N ALA A 23 -10.26 17.95 1.06
CA ALA A 23 -9.58 17.57 2.29
C ALA A 23 -8.88 18.77 2.97
N LEU A 24 -8.18 19.62 2.21
CA LEU A 24 -7.54 20.82 2.74
C LEU A 24 -8.56 21.79 3.37
N ARG A 25 -9.74 21.91 2.76
CA ARG A 25 -10.80 22.78 3.27
C ARG A 25 -11.48 22.28 4.56
N GLU A 26 -11.27 21.04 4.93
CA GLU A 26 -11.70 20.53 6.24
C GLU A 26 -10.92 21.22 7.39
N THR A 27 -9.68 21.68 7.12
CA THR A 27 -8.81 22.37 8.11
C THR A 27 -8.60 23.85 7.79
N ASP A 28 -8.55 24.24 6.52
CA ASP A 28 -8.45 25.62 6.04
C ASP A 28 -9.54 25.93 4.99
N PRO A 29 -10.69 26.47 5.39
CA PRO A 29 -11.79 26.78 4.46
C PRO A 29 -11.41 27.74 3.32
N THR A 30 -10.29 28.48 3.44
CA THR A 30 -9.82 29.43 2.42
C THR A 30 -8.91 28.81 1.36
N ALA A 31 -8.56 27.53 1.51
CA ALA A 31 -7.66 26.83 0.59
C ALA A 31 -8.11 26.96 -0.87
N ALA A 32 -7.18 27.35 -1.74
CA ALA A 32 -7.42 27.56 -3.17
C ALA A 32 -7.03 26.32 -3.98
N LEU A 33 -7.66 26.13 -5.15
CA LEU A 33 -7.35 25.04 -6.07
C LEU A 33 -5.86 25.03 -6.48
N SER A 34 -5.24 26.19 -6.63
CA SER A 34 -3.83 26.32 -6.95
C SER A 34 -2.91 25.72 -5.89
N ALA A 35 -3.28 25.80 -4.61
CA ALA A 35 -2.54 25.16 -3.51
C ALA A 35 -2.64 23.63 -3.60
N ALA A 36 -3.83 23.09 -3.85
CA ALA A 36 -4.03 21.66 -4.06
C ALA A 36 -3.27 21.14 -5.31
N GLN A 37 -3.33 21.88 -6.42
CA GLN A 37 -2.58 21.53 -7.64
C GLN A 37 -1.06 21.53 -7.41
N ARG A 38 -0.55 22.50 -6.63
CA ARG A 38 0.87 22.53 -6.26
C ARG A 38 1.23 21.34 -5.39
N ALA A 39 0.41 21.00 -4.41
CA ALA A 39 0.63 19.86 -3.52
C ALA A 39 0.60 18.52 -4.28
N VAL A 40 -0.30 18.35 -5.26
CA VAL A 40 -0.28 17.18 -6.17
C VAL A 40 1.01 17.13 -6.97
N ALA A 41 1.43 18.25 -7.57
CA ALA A 41 2.68 18.30 -8.33
C ALA A 41 3.89 17.92 -7.46
N ASP A 42 3.97 18.46 -6.25
CA ASP A 42 5.03 18.18 -5.29
C ASP A 42 5.07 16.69 -4.87
N GLN A 43 3.92 16.06 -4.67
CA GLN A 43 3.84 14.62 -4.38
C GLN A 43 4.42 13.75 -5.49
N TYR A 44 4.32 14.20 -6.76
CA TYR A 44 4.94 13.54 -7.90
C TYR A 44 6.36 14.06 -8.22
N GLY A 45 6.95 14.89 -7.35
CA GLY A 45 8.31 15.41 -7.49
C GLY A 45 8.45 16.57 -8.50
N PHE A 46 7.36 17.21 -8.85
CA PHE A 46 7.38 18.36 -9.75
C PHE A 46 7.21 19.67 -8.98
N ARG A 47 8.04 20.65 -9.29
CA ARG A 47 8.00 21.95 -8.62
C ARG A 47 6.68 22.72 -8.85
N THR A 48 6.03 22.52 -9.99
CA THR A 48 4.80 23.21 -10.33
C THR A 48 3.82 22.31 -11.08
N TRP A 49 2.52 22.64 -11.01
CA TRP A 49 1.49 21.98 -11.80
C TRP A 49 1.72 22.04 -13.33
N PRO A 50 2.18 23.16 -13.93
CA PRO A 50 2.60 23.16 -15.33
C PRO A 50 3.72 22.18 -15.66
N ASP A 51 4.72 22.00 -14.79
CA ASP A 51 5.81 21.03 -15.02
C ASP A 51 5.26 19.60 -15.04
N LEU A 52 4.39 19.26 -14.08
CA LEU A 52 3.69 17.96 -14.05
C LEU A 52 2.88 17.75 -15.36
N LYS A 53 2.13 18.74 -15.80
CA LYS A 53 1.37 18.64 -17.06
C LYS A 53 2.26 18.41 -18.27
N ALA A 54 3.38 19.11 -18.37
CA ALA A 54 4.32 18.94 -19.48
C ALA A 54 4.87 17.51 -19.51
N GLU A 55 5.19 16.94 -18.36
CA GLU A 55 5.65 15.55 -18.27
C GLU A 55 4.54 14.54 -18.63
N VAL A 56 3.29 14.79 -18.24
CA VAL A 56 2.14 13.99 -18.67
C VAL A 56 2.01 13.96 -20.18
N GLU A 57 2.10 15.12 -20.82
CA GLU A 57 2.03 15.24 -22.29
C GLU A 57 3.21 14.53 -22.97
N ARG A 58 4.41 14.68 -22.41
CA ARG A 58 5.61 13.99 -22.90
C ARG A 58 5.44 12.45 -22.84
N ARG A 59 4.97 11.88 -21.73
CA ARG A 59 4.75 10.43 -21.60
C ARG A 59 3.63 9.94 -22.53
N ARG A 60 2.57 10.71 -22.71
CA ARG A 60 1.48 10.38 -23.65
C ARG A 60 1.93 10.33 -25.12
N SER A 61 2.94 11.09 -25.49
CA SER A 61 3.52 11.06 -26.84
C SER A 61 4.51 9.90 -27.07
N MET A 62 4.92 9.22 -26.00
CA MET A 62 5.77 8.03 -26.08
C MET A 62 4.87 6.78 -26.10
N PRO A 63 4.91 5.96 -27.17
CA PRO A 63 4.15 4.73 -27.17
C PRO A 63 4.64 3.82 -26.02
N PRO A 64 3.74 3.18 -25.26
CA PRO A 64 4.16 2.22 -24.24
C PRO A 64 4.92 1.08 -24.91
N THR A 65 6.09 0.75 -24.39
CA THR A 65 6.84 -0.43 -24.82
C THR A 65 6.12 -1.64 -24.23
N ALA A 66 5.26 -2.27 -25.02
CA ALA A 66 4.62 -3.52 -24.63
C ALA A 66 5.49 -4.69 -25.08
N ASP A 67 5.79 -5.60 -24.16
CA ASP A 67 6.33 -6.90 -24.52
C ASP A 67 5.20 -7.80 -25.03
N SER A 68 5.14 -7.96 -26.36
CA SER A 68 4.10 -8.79 -27.00
C SER A 68 4.29 -10.28 -26.74
N GLY A 69 5.50 -10.72 -26.37
CA GLY A 69 5.80 -12.08 -25.95
C GLY A 69 5.17 -12.36 -24.59
N LEU A 70 5.49 -11.53 -23.59
CA LEU A 70 4.95 -11.64 -22.25
C LEU A 70 3.41 -11.59 -22.23
N ALA A 71 2.79 -10.75 -23.07
CA ALA A 71 1.33 -10.67 -23.15
C ALA A 71 0.70 -12.02 -23.55
N ARG A 72 1.27 -12.68 -24.56
CA ARG A 72 0.80 -14.00 -25.03
C ARG A 72 1.06 -15.09 -23.98
N ASP A 73 2.26 -15.12 -23.42
CA ASP A 73 2.63 -16.12 -22.42
C ASP A 73 1.73 -16.02 -21.17
N LEU A 74 1.35 -14.81 -20.76
CA LEU A 74 0.39 -14.61 -19.66
C LEU A 74 -1.03 -15.02 -20.06
N ALA A 75 -1.47 -14.68 -21.27
CA ALA A 75 -2.79 -15.07 -21.76
C ALA A 75 -2.94 -16.59 -21.84
N ASP A 76 -1.90 -17.28 -22.32
CA ASP A 76 -1.85 -18.75 -22.40
C ASP A 76 -1.80 -19.39 -20.99
N ALA A 77 -0.95 -18.86 -20.09
CA ALA A 77 -0.79 -19.39 -18.75
C ALA A 77 -2.08 -19.34 -17.90
N PHE A 78 -2.95 -18.35 -18.16
CA PHE A 78 -4.21 -18.18 -17.45
C PHE A 78 -5.47 -18.49 -18.30
N ASP A 79 -5.29 -19.04 -19.51
CA ASP A 79 -6.38 -19.37 -20.44
C ASP A 79 -7.33 -18.16 -20.71
N LEU A 80 -6.72 -17.00 -21.04
CA LEU A 80 -7.49 -15.76 -21.24
C LEU A 80 -7.95 -15.53 -22.68
N GLY A 81 -7.60 -16.43 -23.62
CA GLY A 81 -7.85 -16.28 -25.07
C GLY A 81 -6.84 -15.36 -25.76
N ASP A 82 -6.99 -15.16 -27.06
CA ASP A 82 -6.03 -14.45 -27.88
C ASP A 82 -5.92 -12.97 -27.52
N VAL A 83 -4.69 -12.45 -27.49
CA VAL A 83 -4.38 -11.04 -27.19
C VAL A 83 -4.86 -10.15 -28.33
N LYS A 84 -5.70 -9.16 -28.02
CA LYS A 84 -6.27 -8.24 -29.04
C LYS A 84 -5.38 -7.04 -29.33
N VAL A 85 -4.78 -6.47 -28.26
CA VAL A 85 -3.98 -5.26 -28.33
C VAL A 85 -2.76 -5.39 -27.43
N PRO A 86 -1.68 -4.65 -27.69
CA PRO A 86 -0.54 -4.62 -26.78
C PRO A 86 -0.94 -4.27 -25.35
N MET A 87 -0.29 -4.89 -24.36
CA MET A 87 -0.52 -4.58 -22.95
C MET A 87 -0.23 -3.10 -22.68
N THR A 88 -1.09 -2.48 -21.87
CA THR A 88 -0.93 -1.08 -21.45
C THR A 88 -0.40 -1.05 -20.01
N PRO A 89 0.71 -0.36 -19.73
CA PRO A 89 1.21 -0.21 -18.37
C PRO A 89 0.24 0.64 -17.53
N ILE A 90 -0.03 0.22 -16.28
CA ILE A 90 -0.93 0.91 -15.36
C ILE A 90 -0.14 1.64 -14.29
N SER A 91 0.67 0.91 -13.55
CA SER A 91 1.45 1.45 -12.44
C SER A 91 2.71 0.63 -12.23
N TYR A 92 3.68 1.23 -11.57
CA TYR A 92 4.86 0.56 -11.05
C TYR A 92 4.76 0.52 -9.54
N ALA A 93 4.97 -0.66 -8.94
CA ALA A 93 5.02 -0.89 -7.51
C ALA A 93 6.32 -1.61 -7.15
N PHE A 94 6.57 -1.87 -5.88
CA PHE A 94 7.79 -2.55 -5.42
C PHE A 94 8.08 -3.86 -6.15
N MET A 95 7.02 -4.62 -6.49
CA MET A 95 7.11 -5.89 -7.22
C MET A 95 7.40 -5.72 -8.72
N GLY A 96 7.18 -4.56 -9.26
CA GLY A 96 7.31 -4.27 -10.67
C GLY A 96 6.03 -3.70 -11.28
N ARG A 97 6.00 -3.72 -12.59
CA ARG A 97 4.94 -3.08 -13.37
C ARG A 97 3.67 -3.92 -13.41
N ARG A 98 2.52 -3.25 -13.22
CA ARG A 98 1.20 -3.81 -13.47
C ARG A 98 0.70 -3.38 -14.84
N TRP A 99 -0.07 -4.24 -15.49
CA TRP A 99 -0.51 -4.06 -16.86
C TRP A 99 -2.02 -4.29 -17.01
N ARG A 100 -2.61 -3.57 -17.93
CA ARG A 100 -3.92 -3.89 -18.50
C ARG A 100 -3.69 -4.78 -19.72
N LEU A 101 -4.22 -6.00 -19.69
CA LEU A 101 -4.21 -6.96 -20.78
C LEU A 101 -5.62 -7.08 -21.35
N GLU A 102 -5.78 -6.97 -22.66
CA GLU A 102 -7.05 -7.16 -23.34
C GLU A 102 -6.96 -8.36 -24.29
N THR A 103 -7.88 -9.31 -24.10
CA THR A 103 -7.96 -10.54 -24.89
C THR A 103 -9.37 -10.72 -25.43
N GLU A 104 -9.58 -11.76 -26.23
CA GLU A 104 -10.92 -12.11 -26.72
C GLU A 104 -11.93 -12.38 -25.60
N ARG A 105 -11.49 -12.92 -24.45
CA ARG A 105 -12.36 -13.30 -23.33
C ARG A 105 -12.61 -12.16 -22.33
N GLY A 106 -11.87 -11.05 -22.42
CA GLY A 106 -12.09 -9.92 -21.51
C GLY A 106 -10.93 -8.97 -21.38
N VAL A 107 -11.01 -8.16 -20.32
CA VAL A 107 -9.98 -7.21 -19.91
C VAL A 107 -9.50 -7.60 -18.51
N TRP A 108 -8.20 -7.59 -18.30
CA TRP A 108 -7.54 -8.14 -17.13
C TRP A 108 -6.53 -7.16 -16.56
N LEU A 109 -6.38 -7.17 -15.25
CA LEU A 109 -5.24 -6.61 -14.55
C LEU A 109 -4.24 -7.72 -14.31
N VAL A 110 -3.04 -7.61 -14.87
CA VAL A 110 -1.96 -8.57 -14.67
C VAL A 110 -0.80 -7.91 -13.94
N GLY A 111 -0.21 -8.60 -12.97
CA GLY A 111 0.89 -8.06 -12.19
C GLY A 111 1.76 -9.14 -11.59
N PRO A 112 3.07 -8.84 -11.40
CA PRO A 112 3.96 -9.71 -10.68
C PRO A 112 3.58 -9.74 -9.19
N VAL A 113 3.83 -10.88 -8.56
CA VAL A 113 3.72 -11.08 -7.11
C VAL A 113 5.06 -11.53 -6.54
N PHE A 114 5.23 -11.47 -5.22
CA PHE A 114 6.44 -11.94 -4.57
C PHE A 114 6.66 -13.45 -4.84
N ASP A 115 7.91 -13.86 -5.02
CA ASP A 115 8.23 -15.27 -5.31
C ASP A 115 7.85 -16.23 -4.17
N TRP A 116 7.69 -15.72 -2.95
CA TRP A 116 7.22 -16.50 -1.81
C TRP A 116 5.69 -16.65 -1.75
N ILE A 117 4.93 -15.90 -2.56
CA ILE A 117 3.48 -16.07 -2.69
C ILE A 117 3.21 -17.28 -3.59
N GLY A 118 3.02 -18.44 -2.98
CA GLY A 118 2.56 -19.65 -3.65
C GLY A 118 1.04 -19.77 -3.64
N ASP A 119 0.53 -20.87 -4.21
CA ASP A 119 -0.92 -21.12 -4.34
C ASP A 119 -1.64 -21.19 -2.98
N ASP A 120 -1.01 -21.67 -1.92
CA ASP A 120 -1.61 -21.75 -0.58
C ASP A 120 -1.87 -20.35 -0.02
N GLN A 121 -0.90 -19.43 -0.12
CA GLN A 121 -1.04 -18.06 0.32
C GLN A 121 -2.08 -17.33 -0.55
N ALA A 122 -1.99 -17.48 -1.87
CA ALA A 122 -2.93 -16.91 -2.82
C ALA A 122 -4.36 -17.44 -2.61
N SER A 123 -4.51 -18.70 -2.23
CA SER A 123 -5.82 -19.32 -1.93
C SER A 123 -6.44 -18.73 -0.67
N ARG A 124 -5.68 -18.58 0.41
CA ARG A 124 -6.17 -17.93 1.65
C ARG A 124 -6.58 -16.47 1.39
N ALA A 125 -5.74 -15.72 0.68
CA ALA A 125 -6.02 -14.34 0.31
C ALA A 125 -7.29 -14.25 -0.56
N THR A 126 -7.47 -15.18 -1.50
CA THR A 126 -8.63 -15.26 -2.37
C THR A 126 -9.90 -15.61 -1.59
N GLU A 127 -9.85 -16.57 -0.68
CA GLU A 127 -10.99 -16.93 0.16
C GLU A 127 -11.46 -15.73 1.01
N LEU A 128 -10.52 -15.03 1.66
CA LEU A 128 -10.85 -13.81 2.42
C LEU A 128 -11.48 -12.75 1.51
N ARG A 129 -10.89 -12.52 0.33
CA ARG A 129 -11.39 -11.54 -0.65
C ARG A 129 -12.81 -11.88 -1.12
N GLU A 130 -13.11 -13.14 -1.41
CA GLU A 130 -14.43 -13.58 -1.84
C GLU A 130 -15.47 -13.41 -0.72
N ARG A 131 -15.12 -13.72 0.52
CA ARG A 131 -15.96 -13.46 1.71
C ARG A 131 -16.23 -11.97 1.87
N ALA A 132 -15.20 -11.14 1.77
CA ALA A 132 -15.32 -9.68 1.87
C ALA A 132 -16.21 -9.11 0.75
N ARG A 133 -16.06 -9.61 -0.48
CA ARG A 133 -16.93 -9.24 -1.61
C ARG A 133 -18.40 -9.64 -1.37
N ALA A 134 -18.63 -10.83 -0.85
CA ALA A 134 -19.98 -11.29 -0.48
C ALA A 134 -20.61 -10.41 0.61
N ALA A 135 -19.79 -9.82 1.49
CA ALA A 135 -20.20 -8.87 2.53
C ALA A 135 -20.27 -7.41 2.04
N GLY A 136 -20.07 -7.17 0.74
CA GLY A 136 -20.24 -5.85 0.10
C GLY A 136 -18.96 -5.04 -0.07
N VAL A 137 -17.76 -5.58 0.23
CA VAL A 137 -16.49 -4.93 -0.09
C VAL A 137 -16.27 -4.96 -1.59
N LEU A 138 -16.04 -3.79 -2.19
CA LEU A 138 -15.69 -3.69 -3.60
C LEU A 138 -14.24 -4.12 -3.80
N ALA A 139 -14.00 -5.17 -4.57
CA ALA A 139 -12.67 -5.70 -4.86
C ALA A 139 -12.64 -6.42 -6.22
N PRO A 140 -11.50 -6.42 -6.95
CA PRO A 140 -11.35 -7.17 -8.18
C PRO A 140 -11.58 -8.66 -7.95
N LYS A 141 -12.09 -9.36 -8.96
CA LYS A 141 -12.25 -10.81 -8.89
C LYS A 141 -10.98 -11.51 -9.37
N PRO A 142 -10.41 -12.44 -8.59
CA PRO A 142 -9.22 -13.18 -9.02
C PRO A 142 -9.56 -14.15 -10.16
N VAL A 143 -8.62 -14.28 -11.09
CA VAL A 143 -8.71 -15.23 -12.20
C VAL A 143 -7.85 -16.46 -11.84
N ARG A 144 -8.45 -17.64 -12.07
CA ARG A 144 -7.76 -18.91 -11.92
C ARG A 144 -7.35 -19.45 -13.30
N ALA A 145 -6.16 -20.00 -13.38
CA ALA A 145 -5.75 -20.78 -14.55
C ALA A 145 -6.63 -22.04 -14.72
N ALA A 146 -6.52 -22.72 -15.85
CA ALA A 146 -7.35 -23.90 -16.17
C ALA A 146 -7.23 -25.05 -15.14
N ASP A 147 -6.09 -25.19 -14.47
CA ASP A 147 -5.87 -26.15 -13.38
C ASP A 147 -6.19 -25.59 -11.97
N SER A 148 -6.91 -24.47 -11.92
CA SER A 148 -7.33 -23.75 -10.71
C SER A 148 -6.22 -23.00 -9.97
N ALA A 149 -4.98 -22.95 -10.46
CA ALA A 149 -3.91 -22.18 -9.85
C ALA A 149 -4.19 -20.67 -9.93
N LEU A 150 -3.80 -19.94 -8.90
CA LEU A 150 -3.96 -18.48 -8.78
C LEU A 150 -2.69 -17.72 -9.16
N VAL A 151 -1.54 -18.40 -9.11
CA VAL A 151 -0.23 -17.85 -9.43
C VAL A 151 0.42 -18.70 -10.52
N ARG A 152 1.03 -18.04 -11.49
CA ARG A 152 1.78 -18.69 -12.57
C ARG A 152 3.17 -18.09 -12.67
N ARG A 153 4.13 -18.96 -12.96
CA ARG A 153 5.50 -18.53 -13.27
C ARG A 153 5.64 -18.32 -14.77
N VAL A 154 5.86 -17.09 -15.18
CA VAL A 154 6.05 -16.68 -16.58
C VAL A 154 7.30 -15.81 -16.64
N ASP A 155 8.21 -16.08 -17.58
CA ASP A 155 9.48 -15.37 -17.74
C ASP A 155 10.26 -15.19 -16.43
N GLY A 156 10.35 -16.29 -15.66
CA GLY A 156 11.10 -16.33 -14.39
C GLY A 156 10.48 -15.57 -13.21
N LYS A 157 9.31 -14.96 -13.37
CA LYS A 157 8.58 -14.25 -12.33
C LYS A 157 7.25 -14.92 -12.01
N SER A 158 6.77 -14.74 -10.79
CA SER A 158 5.43 -15.14 -10.37
C SER A 158 4.42 -14.07 -10.72
N TRP A 159 3.30 -14.45 -11.34
CA TRP A 159 2.24 -13.56 -11.81
C TRP A 159 0.89 -14.00 -11.32
N ARG A 160 0.00 -13.02 -11.16
CA ARG A 160 -1.43 -13.24 -10.99
C ARG A 160 -2.23 -12.35 -11.91
N VAL A 161 -3.50 -12.73 -12.08
CA VAL A 161 -4.48 -12.03 -12.91
C VAL A 161 -5.74 -11.77 -12.09
N ASP A 162 -6.28 -10.57 -12.24
CA ASP A 162 -7.59 -10.18 -11.74
C ASP A 162 -8.47 -9.68 -12.88
N GLU A 163 -9.80 -9.83 -12.77
CA GLU A 163 -10.73 -9.16 -13.69
C GLU A 163 -10.54 -7.65 -13.61
N TRP A 164 -10.56 -6.98 -14.77
CA TRP A 164 -10.43 -5.54 -14.83
C TRP A 164 -11.58 -4.85 -14.10
N MET A 165 -11.25 -3.82 -13.36
CA MET A 165 -12.21 -2.95 -12.69
C MET A 165 -11.92 -1.51 -13.08
N GLU A 166 -12.94 -0.77 -13.53
CA GLU A 166 -12.80 0.66 -13.75
C GLU A 166 -12.70 1.38 -12.41
N LEU A 167 -11.56 1.99 -12.17
CA LEU A 167 -11.24 2.67 -10.93
C LEU A 167 -10.76 4.09 -11.21
N GLY A 168 -11.00 4.98 -10.28
CA GLY A 168 -10.51 6.34 -10.29
C GLY A 168 -9.03 6.46 -9.90
N PRO A 169 -8.58 7.69 -9.66
CA PRO A 169 -7.20 7.97 -9.25
C PRO A 169 -6.87 7.38 -7.88
N GLU A 170 -5.60 7.46 -7.54
CA GLU A 170 -5.12 7.11 -6.21
C GLU A 170 -5.66 8.06 -5.15
N VAL A 171 -5.85 7.55 -3.95
CA VAL A 171 -6.19 8.39 -2.80
C VAL A 171 -4.95 9.15 -2.36
N LEU A 172 -5.09 10.45 -2.14
CA LEU A 172 -4.00 11.33 -1.71
C LEU A 172 -4.15 11.74 -0.25
N GLN A 173 -3.03 11.99 0.40
CA GLN A 173 -2.99 12.65 1.71
C GLN A 173 -2.90 14.17 1.56
N PRO A 174 -3.54 14.95 2.44
CA PRO A 174 -4.46 14.54 3.50
C PRO A 174 -5.74 13.91 2.94
N VAL A 175 -6.22 12.86 3.62
CA VAL A 175 -7.38 12.09 3.19
C VAL A 175 -8.67 12.77 3.64
N ARG A 176 -9.70 12.81 2.77
CA ARG A 176 -11.04 13.27 3.14
C ARG A 176 -11.64 12.37 4.23
N SER A 177 -12.29 12.96 5.22
CA SER A 177 -12.93 12.25 6.33
C SER A 177 -13.97 11.23 5.84
N SER A 178 -14.66 11.48 4.72
CA SER A 178 -15.60 10.55 4.09
C SER A 178 -14.92 9.29 3.56
N VAL A 179 -13.71 9.40 2.99
CA VAL A 179 -12.91 8.27 2.53
C VAL A 179 -12.38 7.48 3.73
N ALA A 180 -11.82 8.17 4.73
CA ALA A 180 -11.34 7.53 5.96
C ALA A 180 -12.45 6.72 6.66
N ARG A 181 -13.68 7.25 6.69
CA ARG A 181 -14.84 6.52 7.22
C ARG A 181 -15.16 5.26 6.42
N GLN A 182 -15.03 5.29 5.10
CA GLN A 182 -15.18 4.10 4.27
C GLN A 182 -14.07 3.06 4.53
N VAL A 183 -12.82 3.50 4.72
CA VAL A 183 -11.70 2.63 5.10
C VAL A 183 -12.01 1.90 6.40
N GLY A 184 -12.44 2.62 7.44
CA GLY A 184 -12.83 2.02 8.71
C GLY A 184 -13.95 0.98 8.56
N ARG A 185 -14.99 1.29 7.79
CA ARG A 185 -16.08 0.33 7.50
C ARG A 185 -15.59 -0.89 6.72
N THR A 186 -14.71 -0.70 5.75
CA THR A 186 -14.12 -1.79 4.96
C THR A 186 -13.30 -2.70 5.85
N LEU A 187 -12.42 -2.15 6.70
CA LEU A 187 -11.63 -2.92 7.66
C LEU A 187 -12.52 -3.72 8.60
N ALA A 188 -13.54 -3.09 9.19
CA ALA A 188 -14.49 -3.76 10.06
C ALA A 188 -15.22 -4.91 9.35
N THR A 189 -15.60 -4.72 8.07
CA THR A 189 -16.21 -5.78 7.28
C THR A 189 -15.24 -6.94 7.02
N VAL A 190 -13.97 -6.65 6.74
CA VAL A 190 -12.94 -7.69 6.59
C VAL A 190 -12.77 -8.48 7.89
N HIS A 191 -12.69 -7.79 9.04
CA HIS A 191 -12.59 -8.45 10.35
C HIS A 191 -13.82 -9.31 10.68
N GLU A 192 -15.02 -8.88 10.28
CA GLU A 192 -16.27 -9.61 10.52
C GLU A 192 -16.32 -10.93 9.72
N VAL A 193 -15.75 -10.97 8.52
CA VAL A 193 -15.70 -12.16 7.66
C VAL A 193 -14.40 -12.94 7.78
N ALA A 194 -13.48 -12.49 8.63
CA ALA A 194 -12.18 -13.11 8.83
C ALA A 194 -12.32 -14.57 9.27
N MET A 195 -11.37 -15.38 8.85
CA MET A 195 -11.32 -16.80 9.18
C MET A 195 -10.40 -17.02 10.36
N PRO A 196 -10.68 -17.95 11.27
CA PRO A 196 -9.72 -18.39 12.27
C PRO A 196 -8.41 -18.81 11.60
N SER A 197 -7.28 -18.45 12.19
CA SER A 197 -5.96 -18.90 11.74
C SER A 197 -5.40 -19.91 12.72
N ASP A 198 -4.93 -21.03 12.21
CA ASP A 198 -4.14 -22.05 12.93
C ASP A 198 -2.65 -21.71 12.97
N GLN A 199 -2.23 -20.69 12.24
CA GLN A 199 -0.84 -20.25 12.21
C GLN A 199 -0.46 -19.55 13.51
N VAL A 200 0.71 -19.91 14.04
CA VAL A 200 1.28 -19.21 15.19
C VAL A 200 1.96 -17.95 14.71
N PHE A 201 1.64 -16.82 15.35
CA PHE A 201 2.36 -15.57 15.10
C PHE A 201 3.79 -15.69 15.65
N THR A 202 4.77 -15.75 14.75
CA THR A 202 6.19 -15.79 15.08
C THR A 202 6.85 -14.46 14.67
N PRO A 203 7.03 -13.52 15.61
CA PRO A 203 7.52 -12.17 15.29
C PRO A 203 8.94 -12.12 14.74
N PHE A 204 9.66 -13.23 14.76
CA PHE A 204 11.06 -13.32 14.35
C PHE A 204 11.29 -14.30 13.19
N ALA A 205 10.24 -14.70 12.47
CA ALA A 205 10.42 -15.57 11.30
C ALA A 205 10.99 -14.78 10.11
N PRO A 206 12.09 -15.22 9.49
CA PRO A 206 12.67 -14.57 8.31
C PRO A 206 11.66 -14.42 7.18
N GLY A 207 11.70 -13.28 6.49
CA GLY A 207 10.79 -12.97 5.38
C GLY A 207 9.39 -12.53 5.80
N HIS A 208 9.13 -12.37 7.09
CA HIS A 208 7.86 -11.87 7.62
C HIS A 208 7.96 -10.39 8.00
N LEU A 209 6.84 -9.65 7.93
CA LEU A 209 6.77 -8.24 8.36
C LEU A 209 7.22 -8.03 9.81
N THR A 210 7.26 -9.09 10.60
CA THR A 210 7.62 -9.12 12.01
C THR A 210 9.05 -9.56 12.30
N TYR A 211 9.82 -9.91 11.28
CA TYR A 211 11.24 -10.22 11.45
C TYR A 211 11.98 -9.00 12.01
N ARG A 212 12.86 -9.22 12.98
CA ARG A 212 13.72 -8.16 13.50
C ARG A 212 15.13 -8.35 13.00
N HIS A 213 15.60 -7.47 12.14
CA HIS A 213 17.00 -7.42 11.73
C HIS A 213 17.90 -7.21 12.95
N SER A 214 18.99 -7.97 13.01
CA SER A 214 20.00 -7.86 14.06
C SER A 214 20.79 -6.55 13.96
N ASP A 215 21.39 -6.13 15.05
CA ASP A 215 22.28 -4.96 15.04
C ASP A 215 23.43 -5.12 14.04
N ALA A 216 23.97 -6.35 13.89
CA ALA A 216 25.02 -6.65 12.92
C ALA A 216 24.58 -6.44 11.47
N GLU A 217 23.32 -6.80 11.11
CA GLU A 217 22.77 -6.54 9.79
C GLU A 217 22.63 -5.04 9.52
N TRP A 218 22.12 -4.29 10.50
CA TRP A 218 22.03 -2.83 10.42
C TRP A 218 23.41 -2.18 10.28
N ASP A 219 24.40 -2.58 11.09
CA ASP A 219 25.77 -2.06 11.05
C ASP A 219 26.42 -2.35 9.69
N GLN A 220 26.19 -3.54 9.12
CA GLN A 220 26.67 -3.89 7.79
C GLN A 220 25.99 -3.03 6.70
N LEU A 221 24.69 -2.77 6.81
CA LEU A 221 23.98 -1.89 5.87
C LEU A 221 24.54 -0.46 5.93
N ILE A 222 24.69 0.11 7.12
CA ILE A 222 25.21 1.46 7.34
C ILE A 222 26.65 1.58 6.83
N ALA A 223 27.54 0.64 7.20
CA ALA A 223 28.93 0.63 6.75
C ALA A 223 29.03 0.54 5.21
N GLY A 224 28.25 -0.35 4.58
CA GLY A 224 28.23 -0.49 3.13
C GLY A 224 27.66 0.76 2.41
N THR A 225 26.71 1.45 3.03
CA THR A 225 26.12 2.70 2.53
C THR A 225 27.13 3.84 2.60
N SER A 226 27.83 3.97 3.72
CA SER A 226 28.91 4.95 3.94
C SER A 226 30.06 4.71 2.96
N ALA A 227 30.52 3.48 2.81
CA ALA A 227 31.59 3.13 1.86
C ALA A 227 31.21 3.44 0.40
N ALA A 228 29.91 3.36 0.05
CA ALA A 228 29.39 3.72 -1.26
C ALA A 228 29.16 5.24 -1.43
N GLY A 229 29.47 6.07 -0.42
CA GLY A 229 29.32 7.52 -0.45
C GLY A 229 27.88 7.99 -0.68
N LYS A 230 26.88 7.24 -0.17
CA LYS A 230 25.48 7.61 -0.36
C LYS A 230 25.10 8.82 0.50
N PRO A 231 24.42 9.84 -0.07
CA PRO A 231 24.14 11.10 0.64
C PRO A 231 23.18 10.94 1.83
N TRP A 232 22.40 9.88 1.84
CA TRP A 232 21.37 9.59 2.85
C TRP A 232 21.88 8.65 3.99
N THR A 233 23.19 8.43 4.14
CA THR A 233 23.74 7.55 5.20
C THR A 233 23.38 8.02 6.60
N ASP A 234 23.49 9.33 6.85
CA ASP A 234 23.17 9.91 8.17
C ASP A 234 21.67 9.83 8.47
N ASP A 235 20.82 9.92 7.43
CA ASP A 235 19.38 9.75 7.54
C ASP A 235 19.03 8.30 7.95
N LEU A 236 19.70 7.32 7.35
CA LEU A 236 19.54 5.91 7.69
C LEU A 236 19.88 5.64 9.17
N VAL A 237 20.97 6.22 9.68
CA VAL A 237 21.36 6.09 11.11
C VAL A 237 20.24 6.65 12.00
N ARG A 238 19.78 7.88 11.71
CA ARG A 238 18.70 8.51 12.49
C ARG A 238 17.40 7.73 12.47
N LEU A 239 17.00 7.23 11.31
CA LEU A 239 15.78 6.39 11.15
C LEU A 239 15.86 5.11 11.97
N ARG A 240 17.01 4.41 11.90
CA ARG A 240 17.25 3.21 12.72
C ARG A 240 17.11 3.52 14.20
N GLU A 241 17.86 4.50 14.70
CA GLU A 241 17.89 4.87 16.13
C GLU A 241 16.51 5.28 16.63
N GLY A 242 15.80 6.14 15.87
CA GLY A 242 14.47 6.60 16.23
C GLY A 242 13.43 5.47 16.25
N THR A 243 13.46 4.57 15.27
CA THR A 243 12.49 3.46 15.18
C THR A 243 12.81 2.38 16.21
N LEU A 244 14.10 2.08 16.48
CA LEU A 244 14.48 1.16 17.55
C LEU A 244 14.07 1.68 18.92
N SER A 245 14.31 2.97 19.19
CA SER A 245 13.85 3.60 20.44
C SER A 245 12.33 3.53 20.60
N ALA A 246 11.58 3.73 19.50
CA ALA A 246 10.14 3.56 19.51
C ALA A 246 9.74 2.11 19.82
N LEU A 247 10.40 1.13 19.20
CA LEU A 247 10.14 -0.28 19.43
C LEU A 247 10.44 -0.74 20.85
N GLU A 248 11.53 -0.24 21.46
CA GLU A 248 11.89 -0.52 22.85
C GLU A 248 10.88 0.06 23.85
N SER A 249 10.30 1.21 23.50
CA SER A 249 9.27 1.85 24.34
C SER A 249 7.91 1.18 24.26
N VAL A 250 7.69 0.33 23.27
CA VAL A 250 6.41 -0.35 23.02
C VAL A 250 6.57 -1.85 23.29
N PRO A 251 6.06 -2.38 24.43
CA PRO A 251 6.23 -3.77 24.76
C PRO A 251 5.48 -4.68 23.80
N PHE A 252 6.17 -5.70 23.30
CA PHE A 252 5.51 -6.79 22.60
C PHE A 252 4.63 -7.58 23.59
N ARG A 253 3.37 -7.76 23.21
CA ARG A 253 2.44 -8.64 23.92
C ARG A 253 2.06 -9.79 23.00
N PRO A 254 2.48 -11.04 23.30
CA PRO A 254 2.07 -12.21 22.55
C PRO A 254 0.54 -12.27 22.42
N ALA A 255 0.05 -12.78 21.31
CA ALA A 255 -1.37 -13.06 21.16
C ALA A 255 -1.77 -14.15 22.15
N VAL A 256 -2.69 -13.84 23.04
CA VAL A 256 -3.33 -14.82 23.96
C VAL A 256 -4.54 -15.46 23.27
N GLU A 257 -5.12 -14.73 22.31
CA GLU A 257 -6.30 -15.16 21.54
C GLU A 257 -5.89 -15.69 20.17
N PRO A 258 -6.70 -16.56 19.56
CA PRO A 258 -6.42 -17.07 18.23
C PRO A 258 -6.37 -15.92 17.22
N LEU A 259 -5.42 -16.02 16.29
CA LEU A 259 -5.31 -15.09 15.18
C LEU A 259 -6.43 -15.33 14.17
N VAL A 260 -6.73 -14.33 13.39
CA VAL A 260 -7.62 -14.42 12.24
C VAL A 260 -6.86 -14.12 10.95
N VAL A 261 -7.29 -14.71 9.85
CA VAL A 261 -6.78 -14.34 8.53
C VAL A 261 -7.41 -13.00 8.14
N SER A 262 -6.61 -11.96 8.11
CA SER A 262 -7.03 -10.63 7.70
C SER A 262 -6.13 -10.10 6.58
N ILE A 263 -6.39 -8.90 6.09
CA ILE A 263 -5.70 -8.35 4.92
C ILE A 263 -4.23 -7.96 5.19
N ALA A 264 -3.92 -7.58 6.42
CA ALA A 264 -2.61 -7.22 6.95
C ALA A 264 -1.91 -6.00 6.31
N ASP A 265 -2.37 -5.49 5.17
CA ASP A 265 -1.74 -4.37 4.45
C ASP A 265 -2.79 -3.42 3.82
N LEU A 266 -3.73 -2.91 4.64
CA LEU A 266 -4.68 -1.89 4.23
C LEU A 266 -4.06 -0.49 4.34
N ASN A 267 -3.05 -0.22 3.55
CA ASN A 267 -2.45 1.10 3.39
C ASN A 267 -3.17 1.93 2.30
N ILE A 268 -2.70 3.14 2.06
CA ILE A 268 -3.30 4.07 1.08
C ILE A 268 -3.21 3.55 -0.37
N GLU A 269 -2.15 2.81 -0.70
CA GLU A 269 -1.95 2.23 -2.03
C GLU A 269 -2.83 1.01 -2.28
N ALA A 270 -3.31 0.36 -1.19
CA ALA A 270 -4.17 -0.80 -1.25
C ALA A 270 -5.59 -0.49 -1.75
N VAL A 271 -5.93 0.78 -1.93
CA VAL A 271 -7.28 1.20 -2.30
C VAL A 271 -7.32 2.14 -3.50
N ARG A 272 -8.46 2.19 -4.14
CA ARG A 272 -8.84 3.17 -5.17
C ARG A 272 -10.30 3.58 -4.98
N MET A 273 -10.65 4.75 -5.46
CA MET A 273 -12.06 5.14 -5.52
C MET A 273 -12.67 4.63 -6.82
N ALA A 274 -13.85 4.03 -6.73
CA ALA A 274 -14.67 3.71 -7.90
C ALA A 274 -15.43 4.97 -8.38
N PRO A 275 -15.95 4.98 -9.64
CA PRO A 275 -16.67 6.14 -10.18
C PRO A 275 -17.89 6.58 -9.37
N ASP A 276 -18.47 5.70 -8.57
CA ASP A 276 -19.62 5.96 -7.67
C ASP A 276 -19.20 6.36 -6.24
N ASP A 277 -17.98 6.88 -6.07
CA ASP A 277 -17.38 7.27 -4.79
C ASP A 277 -17.28 6.14 -3.75
N LYS A 278 -17.35 4.88 -4.16
CA LYS A 278 -17.08 3.73 -3.28
C LYS A 278 -15.60 3.41 -3.24
N LEU A 279 -15.16 2.98 -2.06
CA LEU A 279 -13.80 2.49 -1.86
C LEU A 279 -13.67 1.07 -2.40
N ALA A 280 -12.74 0.86 -3.34
CA ALA A 280 -12.34 -0.46 -3.82
C ALA A 280 -11.03 -0.88 -3.16
N LEU A 281 -10.98 -2.09 -2.62
CA LEU A 281 -9.81 -2.70 -2.01
C LEU A 281 -9.11 -3.59 -3.04
N ILE A 282 -7.90 -3.21 -3.46
CA ILE A 282 -7.21 -3.81 -4.61
C ILE A 282 -5.99 -4.67 -4.26
N HIS A 283 -5.45 -4.53 -3.05
CA HIS A 283 -4.33 -5.34 -2.57
C HIS A 283 -4.81 -6.40 -1.57
N TRP A 284 -4.45 -7.67 -1.82
CA TRP A 284 -4.84 -8.81 -0.99
C TRP A 284 -3.66 -9.76 -0.73
N ASP A 285 -2.47 -9.45 -1.26
CA ASP A 285 -1.34 -10.37 -1.31
C ASP A 285 -0.78 -10.74 0.06
N PHE A 286 -0.89 -9.81 1.02
CA PHE A 286 -0.39 -9.99 2.38
C PHE A 286 -1.42 -10.60 3.34
N ALA A 287 -2.61 -10.98 2.85
CA ALA A 287 -3.62 -11.58 3.71
C ALA A 287 -3.06 -12.77 4.48
N GLY A 288 -3.13 -12.70 5.81
CA GLY A 288 -2.47 -13.65 6.68
C GLY A 288 -2.91 -13.52 8.15
N PRO A 289 -2.26 -14.29 9.06
CA PRO A 289 -2.61 -14.29 10.47
C PRO A 289 -2.38 -12.92 11.10
N HIS A 290 -3.40 -12.35 11.67
CA HIS A 290 -3.37 -11.03 12.27
C HIS A 290 -4.31 -10.91 13.49
N ARG A 291 -4.14 -9.82 14.26
CA ARG A 291 -5.08 -9.41 15.31
C ARG A 291 -5.80 -8.15 14.85
N PRO A 292 -7.12 -8.05 15.02
CA PRO A 292 -7.89 -6.87 14.63
C PRO A 292 -7.37 -5.54 15.20
N GLU A 293 -6.90 -5.52 16.46
CA GLU A 293 -6.34 -4.33 17.08
C GLU A 293 -4.98 -3.93 16.50
N TRP A 294 -4.15 -4.87 16.07
CA TRP A 294 -2.86 -4.58 15.44
C TRP A 294 -3.06 -4.04 14.02
N GLU A 295 -4.03 -4.62 13.30
CA GLU A 295 -4.34 -4.15 11.95
C GLU A 295 -5.00 -2.78 11.97
N LEU A 296 -5.90 -2.52 12.92
CA LEU A 296 -6.48 -1.19 13.09
C LEU A 296 -5.39 -0.15 13.43
N ALA A 297 -4.42 -0.50 14.29
CA ALA A 297 -3.27 0.35 14.59
C ALA A 297 -2.41 0.63 13.35
N TYR A 298 -2.14 -0.41 12.53
CA TYR A 298 -1.44 -0.28 11.26
C TYR A 298 -2.16 0.67 10.31
N VAL A 299 -3.45 0.46 10.11
CA VAL A 299 -4.27 1.29 9.23
C VAL A 299 -4.31 2.74 9.71
N LEU A 300 -4.48 2.97 11.01
CA LEU A 300 -4.45 4.31 11.59
C LEU A 300 -3.13 5.03 11.28
N VAL A 301 -1.98 4.38 11.46
CA VAL A 301 -0.68 5.01 11.16
C VAL A 301 -0.57 5.36 9.68
N HIS A 302 -0.86 4.43 8.79
CA HIS A 302 -0.73 4.64 7.35
C HIS A 302 -1.69 5.68 6.78
N TRP A 303 -2.85 5.86 7.41
CA TRP A 303 -3.88 6.78 6.92
C TRP A 303 -3.86 8.15 7.59
N THR A 304 -3.24 8.28 8.78
CA THR A 304 -3.41 9.50 9.58
C THR A 304 -2.12 10.04 10.21
N VAL A 305 -1.05 9.26 10.27
CA VAL A 305 0.24 9.67 10.87
C VAL A 305 1.26 10.02 9.81
N TYR A 306 1.36 9.20 8.75
CA TYR A 306 2.26 9.52 7.63
C TYR A 306 1.70 10.65 6.77
N GLY A 307 2.59 11.51 6.29
CA GLY A 307 2.23 12.69 5.52
C GLY A 307 1.67 13.81 6.39
N GLN A 308 0.69 14.54 5.88
CA GLN A 308 0.03 15.61 6.66
C GLN A 308 -1.03 14.99 7.57
N ALA A 309 -0.70 14.88 8.85
CA ALA A 309 -1.65 14.39 9.85
C ALA A 309 -2.92 15.25 9.89
N ASN A 310 -4.07 14.62 9.75
CA ASN A 310 -5.38 15.24 9.93
C ASN A 310 -6.12 14.51 11.06
N PRO A 311 -6.27 15.13 12.26
CA PRO A 311 -6.98 14.53 13.37
C PRO A 311 -8.42 14.09 13.04
N GLY A 312 -9.09 14.83 12.17
CA GLY A 312 -10.42 14.49 11.67
C GLY A 312 -10.45 13.14 10.94
N THR A 313 -9.39 12.82 10.22
CA THR A 313 -9.25 11.56 9.48
C THR A 313 -9.21 10.36 10.41
N ALA A 314 -8.43 10.41 11.50
CA ALA A 314 -8.35 9.31 12.48
C ALA A 314 -9.70 9.05 13.15
N ARG A 315 -10.37 10.10 13.60
CA ARG A 315 -11.72 10.00 14.19
C ARG A 315 -12.75 9.46 13.21
N ALA A 316 -12.71 9.91 11.96
CA ALA A 316 -13.61 9.43 10.91
C ALA A 316 -13.40 7.94 10.61
N LEU A 317 -12.15 7.47 10.57
CA LEU A 317 -11.81 6.07 10.35
C LEU A 317 -12.35 5.19 11.48
N VAL A 318 -12.06 5.54 12.74
CA VAL A 318 -12.55 4.79 13.91
C VAL A 318 -14.08 4.82 14.00
N ALA A 319 -14.70 5.97 13.70
CA ALA A 319 -16.16 6.07 13.63
C ALA A 319 -16.74 5.13 12.56
N GLY A 320 -16.11 5.06 11.38
CA GLY A 320 -16.50 4.13 10.31
C GLY A 320 -16.40 2.66 10.72
N TYR A 321 -15.32 2.31 11.42
CA TYR A 321 -15.14 0.97 11.98
C TYR A 321 -16.26 0.64 12.98
N ARG A 322 -16.50 1.52 13.95
CA ARG A 322 -17.55 1.36 14.97
C ARG A 322 -18.95 1.28 14.38
N ASP A 323 -19.26 2.09 13.37
CA ASP A 323 -20.56 2.07 12.70
C ASP A 323 -20.86 0.69 12.09
N ARG A 324 -19.84 -0.04 11.67
CA ARG A 324 -19.99 -1.36 11.04
C ARG A 324 -19.94 -2.48 12.07
N ALA A 325 -18.95 -2.48 12.98
CA ALA A 325 -18.69 -3.58 13.92
C ALA A 325 -19.46 -3.42 15.25
N GLY A 326 -20.05 -2.28 15.54
CA GLY A 326 -20.71 -1.96 16.82
C GLY A 326 -19.74 -1.60 17.95
N ALA A 327 -18.50 -2.07 17.90
CA ALA A 327 -17.43 -1.78 18.86
C ALA A 327 -16.09 -1.61 18.14
N VAL A 328 -15.13 -1.00 18.81
CA VAL A 328 -13.76 -0.84 18.33
C VAL A 328 -12.85 -1.76 19.14
N PRO A 329 -11.89 -2.48 18.52
CA PRO A 329 -10.89 -3.21 19.27
C PRO A 329 -10.12 -2.27 20.21
N PRO A 330 -9.77 -2.70 21.44
CA PRO A 330 -9.09 -1.85 22.40
C PRO A 330 -7.71 -1.47 21.88
N LEU A 331 -7.49 -0.15 21.68
CA LEU A 331 -6.22 0.39 21.23
C LEU A 331 -5.42 0.89 22.43
N ASN A 332 -4.16 0.51 22.47
CA ASN A 332 -3.16 1.02 23.39
C ASN A 332 -1.78 0.99 22.73
N LEU A 333 -0.77 1.51 23.39
CA LEU A 333 0.57 1.63 22.79
C LEU A 333 1.09 0.27 22.26
N SER A 334 0.82 -0.84 22.95
CA SER A 334 1.27 -2.16 22.49
C SER A 334 0.59 -2.65 21.20
N SER A 335 -0.55 -2.09 20.83
CA SER A 335 -1.22 -2.40 19.55
C SER A 335 -0.39 -1.95 18.34
N PHE A 336 0.52 -1.00 18.53
CA PHE A 336 1.37 -0.44 17.47
C PHE A 336 2.71 -1.16 17.31
N TRP A 337 3.02 -2.14 18.16
CA TRP A 337 4.30 -2.86 18.09
C TRP A 337 4.58 -3.43 16.70
N LEU A 338 3.59 -4.10 16.11
CA LEU A 338 3.70 -4.69 14.76
C LEU A 338 3.94 -3.60 13.70
N THR A 339 3.23 -2.49 13.79
CA THR A 339 3.36 -1.37 12.85
C THR A 339 4.77 -0.77 12.89
N ILE A 340 5.33 -0.58 14.10
CA ILE A 340 6.70 -0.08 14.28
C ILE A 340 7.71 -1.08 13.71
N THR A 341 7.52 -2.38 13.97
CA THR A 341 8.39 -3.43 13.44
C THR A 341 8.34 -3.49 11.92
N ALA A 342 7.15 -3.45 11.34
CA ALA A 342 6.97 -3.43 9.89
C ALA A 342 7.63 -2.19 9.26
N HIS A 343 7.51 -1.02 9.89
CA HIS A 343 8.17 0.21 9.44
C HIS A 343 9.70 0.09 9.47
N LEU A 344 10.26 -0.51 10.53
CA LEU A 344 11.70 -0.74 10.64
C LEU A 344 12.21 -1.67 9.53
N ASN A 345 11.49 -2.78 9.28
CA ASN A 345 11.85 -3.73 8.23
C ASN A 345 11.73 -3.12 6.84
N TRP A 346 10.65 -2.38 6.57
CA TRP A 346 10.49 -1.66 5.31
C TRP A 346 11.61 -0.67 5.08
N THR A 347 11.98 0.09 6.12
CA THR A 347 13.13 0.99 6.08
C THR A 347 14.40 0.24 5.68
N TYR A 348 14.72 -0.86 6.36
CA TYR A 348 15.88 -1.68 6.06
C TYR A 348 15.89 -2.15 4.60
N ASP A 349 14.78 -2.71 4.12
CA ASP A 349 14.66 -3.26 2.78
C ASP A 349 14.79 -2.19 1.69
N GLN A 350 14.21 -0.99 1.89
CA GLN A 350 14.34 0.10 0.93
C GLN A 350 15.79 0.60 0.82
N PHE A 351 16.49 0.76 1.94
CA PHE A 351 17.90 1.17 1.94
C PHE A 351 18.82 0.08 1.36
N CYS A 352 18.56 -1.20 1.63
CA CYS A 352 19.25 -2.31 0.98
C CYS A 352 19.06 -2.29 -0.55
N THR A 353 17.82 -2.07 -0.99
CA THR A 353 17.47 -2.00 -2.41
C THR A 353 18.12 -0.81 -3.08
N ALA A 354 18.10 0.38 -2.46
CA ALA A 354 18.72 1.60 -2.98
C ALA A 354 20.25 1.48 -3.12
N ARG A 355 20.88 0.65 -2.30
CA ARG A 355 22.34 0.37 -2.38
C ARG A 355 22.67 -0.54 -3.57
N SER A 356 21.76 -1.39 -3.98
CA SER A 356 21.95 -2.41 -5.01
C SER A 356 21.97 -1.82 -6.43
N ALA A 357 22.56 -2.55 -7.38
CA ALA A 357 22.44 -2.22 -8.79
C ALA A 357 21.04 -2.62 -9.29
N ILE A 358 20.18 -1.65 -9.52
CA ILE A 358 18.79 -1.81 -9.95
C ILE A 358 18.51 -0.97 -11.20
N GLY A 359 17.53 -1.40 -11.99
CA GLY A 359 17.08 -0.65 -13.16
C GLY A 359 16.46 0.72 -12.77
N ASP A 360 16.41 1.64 -13.73
CA ASP A 360 16.03 3.03 -13.48
C ASP A 360 14.62 3.18 -12.90
N GLU A 361 13.67 2.37 -13.32
CA GLU A 361 12.29 2.41 -12.79
C GLU A 361 12.22 2.03 -11.31
N LYS A 362 12.88 0.92 -10.93
CA LYS A 362 12.95 0.50 -9.53
C LYS A 362 13.72 1.51 -8.69
N ARG A 363 14.76 2.12 -9.26
CA ARG A 363 15.52 3.19 -8.59
C ARG A 363 14.64 4.38 -8.29
N ALA A 364 13.88 4.88 -9.28
CA ALA A 364 12.98 6.02 -9.08
C ALA A 364 11.91 5.75 -8.01
N TYR A 365 11.35 4.52 -8.00
CA TYR A 365 10.42 4.10 -6.96
C TYR A 365 11.06 4.12 -5.56
N VAL A 366 12.22 3.46 -5.42
CA VAL A 366 12.91 3.35 -4.12
C VAL A 366 13.41 4.72 -3.62
N GLU A 367 13.89 5.60 -4.49
CA GLU A 367 14.26 6.97 -4.12
C GLU A 367 13.06 7.77 -3.59
N GLY A 368 11.86 7.55 -4.17
CA GLY A 368 10.62 8.11 -3.63
C GLY A 368 10.29 7.60 -2.23
N GLU A 369 10.37 6.30 -2.01
CA GLU A 369 10.16 5.67 -0.70
C GLU A 369 11.16 6.20 0.35
N LEU A 370 12.45 6.29 0.01
CA LEU A 370 13.47 6.83 0.90
C LEU A 370 13.18 8.28 1.32
N GLN A 371 12.78 9.13 0.38
CA GLN A 371 12.43 10.51 0.68
C GLN A 371 11.25 10.59 1.66
N GLN A 372 10.25 9.73 1.50
CA GLN A 372 9.10 9.68 2.40
C GLN A 372 9.51 9.18 3.79
N LEU A 373 10.29 8.09 3.89
CA LEU A 373 10.78 7.55 5.15
C LEU A 373 11.64 8.56 5.92
N ILE A 374 12.49 9.32 5.22
CA ILE A 374 13.34 10.35 5.81
C ILE A 374 12.52 11.54 6.31
N ALA A 375 11.51 11.96 5.53
CA ALA A 375 10.69 13.12 5.87
C ALA A 375 9.69 12.86 7.00
N ASP A 376 9.22 11.62 7.14
CA ASP A 376 8.06 11.30 7.98
C ASP A 376 8.29 10.11 8.93
N GLN A 377 9.25 10.28 9.83
CA GLN A 377 9.62 9.25 10.80
C GLN A 377 8.46 8.93 11.77
N LEU A 378 8.18 7.63 11.97
CA LEU A 378 7.26 7.15 12.99
C LEU A 378 7.90 7.24 14.38
N THR A 379 7.27 7.98 15.31
CA THR A 379 7.72 8.14 16.69
C THR A 379 6.64 7.76 17.69
N VAL A 380 7.04 7.39 18.91
CA VAL A 380 6.11 7.10 20.02
C VAL A 380 5.22 8.31 20.30
N THR A 381 5.76 9.52 20.28
CA THR A 381 5.00 10.75 20.52
C THR A 381 3.85 10.92 19.50
N LYS A 382 4.09 10.62 18.23
CA LYS A 382 3.01 10.66 17.21
C LYS A 382 1.91 9.63 17.51
N ILE A 383 2.29 8.44 18.00
CA ILE A 383 1.36 7.38 18.38
C ILE A 383 0.56 7.78 19.63
N GLU A 384 1.21 8.35 20.64
CA GLU A 384 0.56 8.83 21.86
C GLU A 384 -0.44 9.95 21.54
N GLN A 385 -0.07 10.92 20.72
CA GLN A 385 -0.97 11.97 20.25
C GLN A 385 -2.18 11.40 19.51
N LEU A 386 -1.98 10.40 18.66
CA LEU A 386 -3.07 9.70 17.97
C LEU A 386 -4.01 9.01 18.98
N LEU A 387 -3.45 8.31 19.98
CA LEU A 387 -4.26 7.65 21.01
C LEU A 387 -5.05 8.64 21.85
N GLU A 388 -4.46 9.78 22.23
CA GLU A 388 -5.15 10.87 22.94
C GLU A 388 -6.35 11.40 22.14
N GLU A 389 -6.18 11.60 20.84
CA GLU A 389 -7.26 12.07 19.96
C GLU A 389 -8.41 11.05 19.82
N LEU A 390 -8.13 9.76 19.99
CA LEU A 390 -9.10 8.67 19.85
C LEU A 390 -9.80 8.33 21.16
N GLN A 391 -9.27 8.73 22.32
CA GLN A 391 -9.86 8.43 23.64
C GLN A 391 -11.39 8.63 23.75
N PRO A 392 -12.00 9.65 23.15
CA PRO A 392 -13.45 9.80 23.21
C PRO A 392 -14.24 8.77 22.40
N LEU A 393 -13.58 7.98 21.57
CA LEU A 393 -14.18 7.06 20.60
C LEU A 393 -13.90 5.59 20.88
N THR A 394 -12.87 5.28 21.62
CA THR A 394 -12.43 3.94 22.05
C THR A 394 -12.75 3.75 23.53
#